data_3aa365bef3650881144bb9b755ebf80b
#
_entry.id   3aa365bef3650881144bb9b755ebf80b
#
_cell.length_a   1.000
_cell.length_b   1.000
_cell.length_c   1.000
_cell.angle_alpha   90.00
_cell.angle_beta   90.00
_cell.angle_gamma   90.00
#
_symmetry.space_group_name_H-M   'P 1'
#
loop_
_entity.id
_entity.type
_entity.pdbx_description
1 polymer ?
#
loop_
_entity_poly.entity_id
_entity_poly.type
_entity_poly.pdbx_seq_one_letter_code
_entity_poly.pdbx_strand_id
1 'polypeptide(L)'
;MVLKAPQPPHKNRKTHYSSFTIRYAQFMMKLSQSGRLRIYRKIAALLRNRFSLMDALERLQNIASDNGKHPDDTTAIAIGCWMESLQNGLSFSVALRGWAPQSELLMLSVGDIANLEDALTNLIHVVEGTKKMKEPIVGALAYPMFLMVMVVLIIYAVGAYMVPPMVDAVPDLVWRGQARTLVALSNWVRHNSLTLFAILPIIFFIISFTMPRWKGRMRTKFDRIPPWNMYRIFVGVSWLLSLAALVNAGTPVSKALRMLRGDSSPYLLYRLERALIHVNNGENLGDALYLTELEFPDKEVIGDLQIYAELDNFPLALNTLANEWLEDSIRDIEQKAAALNAFAILLIAAIVAWVVAGTFAMQDQMVSGMG
;
A
#
# COMPACT_ATOMS: atom_id res chain seq x y z
N MET A 1 -63.40 -20.55 -18.72
CA MET A 1 -63.18 -19.99 -17.37
C MET A 1 -61.71 -20.29 -17.01
N VAL A 2 -60.78 -19.39 -17.35
CA VAL A 2 -59.36 -19.59 -17.17
C VAL A 2 -58.96 -18.83 -15.89
N LEU A 3 -58.60 -19.55 -14.87
CA LEU A 3 -58.10 -18.99 -13.59
C LEU A 3 -56.76 -18.35 -13.79
N LYS A 4 -56.71 -17.03 -13.65
CA LYS A 4 -55.51 -16.19 -13.67
C LYS A 4 -54.78 -16.41 -12.33
N ALA A 5 -53.53 -16.92 -12.40
CA ALA A 5 -52.67 -17.08 -11.23
C ALA A 5 -52.38 -15.70 -10.58
N PRO A 6 -52.32 -15.60 -9.25
CA PRO A 6 -52.04 -14.36 -8.58
C PRO A 6 -50.58 -13.97 -8.78
N GLN A 7 -50.37 -12.75 -9.26
CA GLN A 7 -49.03 -12.16 -9.31
C GLN A 7 -48.52 -11.90 -7.88
N PRO A 8 -47.24 -12.15 -7.61
CA PRO A 8 -46.66 -11.82 -6.31
C PRO A 8 -46.59 -10.29 -6.12
N PRO A 9 -46.84 -9.81 -4.90
CA PRO A 9 -46.86 -8.38 -4.65
C PRO A 9 -45.46 -7.77 -4.85
N HIS A 10 -45.35 -6.82 -5.76
CA HIS A 10 -44.23 -5.92 -5.87
C HIS A 10 -44.11 -5.13 -4.56
N LYS A 11 -43.34 -5.61 -3.61
CA LYS A 11 -42.93 -4.86 -2.42
C LYS A 11 -41.71 -4.01 -2.77
N ASN A 12 -41.97 -2.83 -3.35
CA ASN A 12 -41.05 -1.72 -3.37
C ASN A 12 -40.85 -1.21 -1.93
N ARG A 13 -40.09 -1.93 -1.12
CA ARG A 13 -39.54 -1.39 0.13
C ARG A 13 -38.34 -0.51 -0.26
N LYS A 14 -38.59 0.78 -0.48
CA LYS A 14 -37.53 1.81 -0.42
C LYS A 14 -36.97 1.75 1.02
N THR A 15 -35.83 1.09 1.20
CA THR A 15 -35.08 1.13 2.44
C THR A 15 -34.42 2.51 2.53
N HIS A 16 -35.09 3.47 3.14
CA HIS A 16 -34.47 4.72 3.55
C HIS A 16 -33.51 4.40 4.70
N TYR A 17 -32.20 4.42 4.39
CA TYR A 17 -31.18 4.32 5.42
C TYR A 17 -31.12 5.65 6.20
N SER A 18 -31.21 5.59 7.53
CA SER A 18 -31.08 6.79 8.35
C SER A 18 -29.67 7.38 8.19
N SER A 19 -29.50 8.68 8.32
CA SER A 19 -28.20 9.37 8.26
C SER A 19 -27.18 8.80 9.29
N PHE A 20 -27.68 8.22 10.36
CA PHE A 20 -26.88 7.52 11.38
C PHE A 20 -26.36 6.17 10.86
N THR A 21 -27.21 5.38 10.18
CA THR A 21 -26.81 4.10 9.58
C THR A 21 -25.76 4.28 8.50
N ILE A 22 -25.88 5.33 7.69
CA ILE A 22 -24.92 5.69 6.66
C ILE A 22 -23.55 6.05 7.28
N ARG A 23 -23.53 6.93 8.30
CA ARG A 23 -22.28 7.31 8.98
C ARG A 23 -21.63 6.14 9.73
N TYR A 24 -22.42 5.31 10.37
CA TYR A 24 -21.93 4.11 11.05
C TYR A 24 -21.33 3.11 10.06
N ALA A 25 -22.02 2.86 8.94
CA ALA A 25 -21.54 1.98 7.88
C ALA A 25 -20.25 2.53 7.24
N GLN A 26 -20.15 3.82 6.96
CA GLN A 26 -18.94 4.47 6.43
C GLN A 26 -17.75 4.38 7.39
N PHE A 27 -17.99 4.46 8.69
CA PHE A 27 -16.92 4.43 9.70
C PHE A 27 -16.45 3.00 10.00
N MET A 28 -17.38 2.06 10.17
CA MET A 28 -17.11 0.68 10.61
C MET A 28 -16.92 -0.31 9.46
N MET A 29 -17.51 -0.07 8.28
CA MET A 29 -17.61 -1.02 7.18
C MET A 29 -16.97 -0.48 5.89
N LYS A 30 -15.70 -0.08 5.96
CA LYS A 30 -14.99 0.35 4.74
C LYS A 30 -14.92 -0.79 3.72
N LEU A 31 -15.42 -0.54 2.51
CA LEU A 31 -15.21 -1.45 1.39
C LEU A 31 -13.72 -1.62 1.11
N SER A 32 -13.24 -2.86 1.13
CA SER A 32 -11.85 -3.17 0.77
C SER A 32 -11.55 -2.75 -0.67
N GLN A 33 -10.29 -2.48 -0.99
CA GLN A 33 -9.86 -2.16 -2.36
C GLN A 33 -10.33 -3.23 -3.35
N SER A 34 -10.20 -4.52 -3.00
CA SER A 34 -10.65 -5.62 -3.84
C SER A 34 -12.19 -5.68 -3.98
N GLY A 35 -12.91 -5.28 -2.93
CA GLY A 35 -14.38 -5.17 -2.96
C GLY A 35 -14.84 -4.07 -3.93
N ARG A 36 -14.29 -2.87 -3.79
CA ARG A 36 -14.58 -1.75 -4.70
C ARG A 36 -14.23 -2.08 -6.15
N LEU A 37 -13.06 -2.67 -6.39
CA LEU A 37 -12.63 -3.06 -7.73
C LEU A 37 -13.61 -4.04 -8.40
N ARG A 38 -14.14 -5.02 -7.64
CA ARG A 38 -15.18 -5.94 -8.17
C ARG A 38 -16.46 -5.22 -8.55
N ILE A 39 -16.87 -4.23 -7.76
CA ILE A 39 -18.07 -3.42 -8.06
C ILE A 39 -17.82 -2.56 -9.30
N TYR A 40 -16.69 -1.86 -9.39
CA TYR A 40 -16.33 -1.02 -10.54
C TYR A 40 -16.30 -1.82 -11.85
N ARG A 41 -15.69 -3.01 -11.85
CA ARG A 41 -15.68 -3.91 -13.02
C ARG A 41 -17.09 -4.29 -13.47
N LYS A 42 -17.98 -4.61 -12.52
CA LYS A 42 -19.36 -4.97 -12.83
C LYS A 42 -20.15 -3.78 -13.35
N ILE A 43 -19.99 -2.60 -12.77
CA ILE A 43 -20.62 -1.38 -13.26
C ILE A 43 -20.12 -1.07 -14.68
N ALA A 44 -18.82 -1.04 -14.92
CA ALA A 44 -18.23 -0.77 -16.23
C ALA A 44 -18.73 -1.78 -17.29
N ALA A 45 -18.83 -3.07 -16.95
CA ALA A 45 -19.35 -4.10 -17.84
C ALA A 45 -20.84 -3.88 -18.20
N LEU A 46 -21.66 -3.46 -17.24
CA LEU A 46 -23.07 -3.16 -17.49
C LEU A 46 -23.24 -1.88 -18.33
N LEU A 47 -22.49 -0.81 -18.03
CA LEU A 47 -22.52 0.42 -18.82
C LEU A 47 -22.10 0.16 -20.29
N ARG A 48 -21.06 -0.65 -20.52
CA ARG A 48 -20.62 -1.08 -21.85
C ARG A 48 -21.72 -1.80 -22.62
N ASN A 49 -22.59 -2.52 -21.92
CA ASN A 49 -23.78 -3.16 -22.48
C ASN A 49 -25.01 -2.25 -22.48
N ARG A 50 -24.83 -0.92 -22.42
CA ARG A 50 -25.89 0.11 -22.52
C ARG A 50 -26.92 0.09 -21.39
N PHE A 51 -26.62 -0.53 -20.24
CA PHE A 51 -27.45 -0.33 -19.05
C PHE A 51 -27.21 1.07 -18.49
N SER A 52 -28.25 1.68 -17.93
CA SER A 52 -28.08 2.91 -17.17
C SER A 52 -27.31 2.63 -15.88
N LEU A 53 -26.63 3.68 -15.34
CA LEU A 53 -25.93 3.55 -14.03
C LEU A 53 -26.89 3.10 -12.93
N MET A 54 -28.13 3.60 -12.92
CA MET A 54 -29.12 3.26 -11.91
C MET A 54 -29.55 1.78 -12.03
N ASP A 55 -29.80 1.28 -13.23
CA ASP A 55 -30.14 -0.15 -13.45
C ASP A 55 -28.98 -1.07 -13.06
N ALA A 56 -27.74 -0.63 -13.35
CA ALA A 56 -26.54 -1.38 -12.97
C ALA A 56 -26.42 -1.49 -11.45
N LEU A 57 -26.61 -0.39 -10.73
CA LEU A 57 -26.56 -0.37 -9.26
C LEU A 57 -27.69 -1.17 -8.63
N GLU A 58 -28.93 -1.09 -9.15
CA GLU A 58 -30.06 -1.87 -8.66
C GLU A 58 -29.82 -3.38 -8.77
N ARG A 59 -29.31 -3.83 -9.92
CA ARG A 59 -28.92 -5.24 -10.12
C ARG A 59 -27.83 -5.69 -9.15
N LEU A 60 -26.82 -4.85 -8.95
CA LEU A 60 -25.74 -5.16 -8.03
C LEU A 60 -26.18 -5.18 -6.56
N GLN A 61 -27.10 -4.29 -6.18
CA GLN A 61 -27.67 -4.28 -4.83
C GLN A 61 -28.50 -5.56 -4.58
N ASN A 62 -29.31 -5.97 -5.56
CA ASN A 62 -30.10 -7.21 -5.47
C ASN A 62 -29.21 -8.43 -5.33
N ILE A 63 -28.09 -8.50 -6.07
CA ILE A 63 -27.11 -9.59 -5.95
C ILE A 63 -26.41 -9.55 -4.58
N ALA A 64 -25.98 -8.38 -4.12
CA ALA A 64 -25.27 -8.23 -2.86
C ALA A 64 -26.14 -8.56 -1.65
N SER A 65 -27.43 -8.25 -1.72
CA SER A 65 -28.40 -8.55 -0.66
C SER A 65 -29.04 -9.95 -0.76
N ASP A 66 -28.62 -10.81 -1.70
CA ASP A 66 -29.29 -12.07 -2.04
C ASP A 66 -30.80 -11.87 -2.22
N ASN A 67 -31.16 -10.96 -3.13
CA ASN A 67 -32.55 -10.57 -3.41
C ASN A 67 -33.32 -10.09 -2.16
N GLY A 68 -32.60 -9.38 -1.27
CA GLY A 68 -33.19 -8.79 -0.06
C GLY A 68 -33.21 -9.69 1.18
N LYS A 69 -32.60 -10.88 1.12
CA LYS A 69 -32.48 -11.78 2.28
C LYS A 69 -31.42 -11.28 3.27
N HIS A 70 -30.36 -10.65 2.77
CA HIS A 70 -29.27 -10.08 3.56
C HIS A 70 -29.14 -8.58 3.32
N PRO A 71 -30.12 -7.76 3.78
CA PRO A 71 -30.08 -6.31 3.56
C PRO A 71 -28.95 -5.60 4.29
N ASP A 72 -28.36 -6.26 5.31
CA ASP A 72 -27.26 -5.74 6.14
C ASP A 72 -25.88 -6.01 5.55
N ASP A 73 -25.78 -6.62 4.36
CA ASP A 73 -24.50 -6.77 3.68
C ASP A 73 -23.88 -5.41 3.37
N THR A 74 -22.60 -5.26 3.70
CA THR A 74 -21.86 -3.98 3.55
C THR A 74 -21.92 -3.44 2.12
N THR A 75 -21.86 -4.34 1.13
CA THR A 75 -21.91 -3.96 -0.29
C THR A 75 -23.31 -3.51 -0.67
N ALA A 76 -24.36 -4.19 -0.18
CA ALA A 76 -25.74 -3.83 -0.43
C ALA A 76 -26.08 -2.46 0.17
N ILE A 77 -25.63 -2.19 1.40
CA ILE A 77 -25.79 -0.90 2.07
C ILE A 77 -25.07 0.21 1.28
N ALA A 78 -23.81 -0.02 0.90
CA ALA A 78 -23.02 0.96 0.15
C ALA A 78 -23.71 1.35 -1.17
N ILE A 79 -24.12 0.35 -1.96
CA ILE A 79 -24.81 0.57 -3.23
C ILE A 79 -26.15 1.29 -3.03
N GLY A 80 -26.91 0.93 -1.99
CA GLY A 80 -28.15 1.61 -1.64
C GLY A 80 -27.94 3.10 -1.33
N CYS A 81 -26.90 3.44 -0.58
CA CYS A 81 -26.52 4.82 -0.29
C CYS A 81 -26.11 5.59 -1.56
N TRP A 82 -25.41 4.94 -2.50
CA TRP A 82 -25.04 5.55 -3.77
C TRP A 82 -26.27 5.82 -4.64
N MET A 83 -27.20 4.87 -4.72
CA MET A 83 -28.46 5.06 -5.45
C MET A 83 -29.29 6.21 -4.88
N GLU A 84 -29.42 6.32 -3.55
CA GLU A 84 -30.10 7.40 -2.89
C GLU A 84 -29.45 8.75 -3.20
N SER A 85 -28.12 8.83 -3.17
CA SER A 85 -27.36 10.03 -3.54
C SER A 85 -27.62 10.45 -4.99
N LEU A 86 -27.59 9.50 -5.92
CA LEU A 86 -27.87 9.75 -7.34
C LEU A 86 -29.33 10.20 -7.59
N GLN A 87 -30.30 9.60 -6.87
CA GLN A 87 -31.71 10.03 -6.93
C GLN A 87 -31.91 11.45 -6.43
N ASN A 88 -31.05 11.90 -5.51
CA ASN A 88 -31.02 13.28 -5.01
C ASN A 88 -30.26 14.25 -5.94
N GLY A 89 -29.86 13.80 -7.16
CA GLY A 89 -29.20 14.63 -8.16
C GLY A 89 -27.70 14.83 -7.95
N LEU A 90 -27.08 14.09 -7.02
CA LEU A 90 -25.63 14.11 -6.84
C LEU A 90 -24.93 13.27 -7.91
N SER A 91 -23.69 13.62 -8.28
CA SER A 91 -22.91 12.84 -9.21
C SER A 91 -22.39 11.54 -8.57
N PHE A 92 -21.98 10.56 -9.39
CA PHE A 92 -21.50 9.27 -8.90
C PHE A 92 -20.24 9.41 -8.06
N SER A 93 -19.32 10.28 -8.43
CA SER A 93 -18.12 10.57 -7.64
C SER A 93 -18.45 11.11 -6.24
N VAL A 94 -19.49 11.95 -6.14
CA VAL A 94 -19.94 12.49 -4.85
C VAL A 94 -20.64 11.41 -4.01
N ALA A 95 -21.42 10.54 -4.65
CA ALA A 95 -22.11 9.44 -3.98
C ALA A 95 -21.13 8.45 -3.30
N LEU A 96 -19.93 8.30 -3.85
CA LEU A 96 -18.90 7.43 -3.29
C LEU A 96 -18.07 8.05 -2.14
N ARG A 97 -18.31 9.29 -1.76
CA ARG A 97 -17.58 9.92 -0.63
C ARG A 97 -17.74 9.12 0.66
N GLY A 98 -16.60 8.87 1.32
CA GLY A 98 -16.55 8.03 2.53
C GLY A 98 -16.46 6.53 2.26
N TRP A 99 -16.73 6.07 1.03
CA TRP A 99 -16.63 4.68 0.63
C TRP A 99 -15.36 4.37 -0.18
N ALA A 100 -14.83 5.37 -0.87
CA ALA A 100 -13.65 5.28 -1.69
C ALA A 100 -12.61 6.35 -1.32
N PRO A 101 -11.29 6.13 -1.58
CA PRO A 101 -10.25 7.13 -1.44
C PRO A 101 -10.49 8.33 -2.37
N GLN A 102 -10.00 9.50 -1.97
CA GLN A 102 -10.15 10.73 -2.75
C GLN A 102 -9.56 10.62 -4.16
N SER A 103 -8.47 9.89 -4.34
CA SER A 103 -7.89 9.62 -5.66
C SER A 103 -8.86 8.92 -6.63
N GLU A 104 -9.61 7.92 -6.14
CA GLU A 104 -10.65 7.24 -6.93
C GLU A 104 -11.80 8.20 -7.27
N LEU A 105 -12.23 9.03 -6.30
CA LEU A 105 -13.29 10.01 -6.51
C LEU A 105 -12.92 11.07 -7.55
N LEU A 106 -11.66 11.52 -7.55
CA LEU A 106 -11.16 12.50 -8.51
C LEU A 106 -11.20 11.95 -9.95
N MET A 107 -10.80 10.69 -10.15
CA MET A 107 -10.88 10.05 -11.47
C MET A 107 -12.32 9.91 -11.95
N LEU A 108 -13.23 9.52 -11.05
CA LEU A 108 -14.65 9.40 -11.37
C LEU A 108 -15.28 10.78 -11.68
N SER A 109 -14.83 11.84 -11.01
CA SER A 109 -15.38 13.19 -11.25
C SER A 109 -15.12 13.72 -12.67
N VAL A 110 -14.08 13.24 -13.33
CA VAL A 110 -13.86 13.53 -14.75
C VAL A 110 -14.91 12.81 -15.62
N GLY A 111 -15.24 11.58 -15.26
CA GLY A 111 -16.27 10.77 -15.94
C GLY A 111 -17.70 11.27 -15.71
N ASP A 112 -17.99 11.92 -14.59
CA ASP A 112 -19.29 12.55 -14.33
C ASP A 112 -19.63 13.61 -15.42
N ILE A 113 -18.60 14.20 -16.05
CA ILE A 113 -18.75 15.28 -17.06
C ILE A 113 -18.69 14.73 -18.49
N ALA A 114 -17.84 13.72 -18.73
CA ALA A 114 -17.53 13.25 -20.08
C ALA A 114 -18.15 11.88 -20.39
N ASN A 115 -17.58 10.82 -19.84
CA ASN A 115 -18.00 9.44 -20.03
C ASN A 115 -17.63 8.59 -18.79
N LEU A 116 -18.63 8.14 -18.07
CA LEU A 116 -18.43 7.35 -16.84
C LEU A 116 -17.84 5.96 -17.12
N GLU A 117 -18.13 5.35 -18.27
CA GLU A 117 -17.58 4.04 -18.67
C GLU A 117 -16.06 4.13 -18.82
N ASP A 118 -15.56 5.13 -19.55
CA ASP A 118 -14.13 5.35 -19.75
C ASP A 118 -13.43 5.70 -18.43
N ALA A 119 -14.05 6.55 -17.61
CA ALA A 119 -13.51 6.90 -16.30
C ALA A 119 -13.39 5.68 -15.37
N LEU A 120 -14.41 4.81 -15.36
CA LEU A 120 -14.37 3.55 -14.62
C LEU A 120 -13.30 2.60 -15.14
N THR A 121 -13.15 2.51 -16.47
CA THR A 121 -12.13 1.66 -17.09
C THR A 121 -10.72 2.13 -16.71
N ASN A 122 -10.45 3.42 -16.79
CA ASN A 122 -9.18 4.02 -16.37
C ASN A 122 -8.93 3.85 -14.86
N LEU A 123 -9.97 4.06 -14.04
CA LEU A 123 -9.89 3.84 -12.59
C LEU A 123 -9.57 2.38 -12.25
N ILE A 124 -10.25 1.42 -12.89
CA ILE A 124 -9.99 0.00 -12.71
C ILE A 124 -8.52 -0.30 -12.99
N HIS A 125 -7.99 0.21 -14.09
CA HIS A 125 -6.60 0.02 -14.47
C HIS A 125 -5.62 0.53 -13.42
N VAL A 126 -5.83 1.75 -12.90
CA VAL A 126 -5.00 2.33 -11.84
C VAL A 126 -5.07 1.53 -10.54
N VAL A 127 -6.28 1.13 -10.14
CA VAL A 127 -6.49 0.36 -8.88
C VAL A 127 -5.88 -1.05 -9.00
N GLU A 128 -5.98 -1.67 -10.17
CA GLU A 128 -5.34 -2.97 -10.46
C GLU A 128 -3.82 -2.87 -10.45
N GLY A 129 -3.26 -1.87 -11.12
CA GLY A 129 -1.82 -1.61 -11.13
C GLY A 129 -1.27 -1.40 -9.72
N THR A 130 -1.92 -0.54 -8.94
CA THR A 130 -1.56 -0.29 -7.54
C THR A 130 -1.66 -1.56 -6.69
N LYS A 131 -2.67 -2.40 -6.91
CA LYS A 131 -2.82 -3.69 -6.21
C LYS A 131 -1.71 -4.66 -6.59
N LYS A 132 -1.40 -4.81 -7.90
CA LYS A 132 -0.32 -5.67 -8.39
C LYS A 132 1.03 -5.31 -7.78
N MET A 133 1.31 -4.03 -7.57
CA MET A 133 2.54 -3.60 -6.90
C MET A 133 2.56 -3.88 -5.40
N LYS A 134 1.41 -3.81 -4.74
CA LYS A 134 1.34 -4.01 -3.28
C LYS A 134 1.65 -5.46 -2.87
N GLU A 135 1.23 -6.43 -3.66
CA GLU A 135 1.42 -7.85 -3.36
C GLU A 135 2.90 -8.26 -3.27
N PRO A 136 3.78 -7.95 -4.26
CA PRO A 136 5.21 -8.21 -4.14
C PRO A 136 5.88 -7.48 -2.97
N ILE A 137 5.51 -6.22 -2.69
CA ILE A 137 6.09 -5.46 -1.57
C ILE A 137 5.79 -6.14 -0.23
N VAL A 138 4.53 -6.55 -0.02
CA VAL A 138 4.14 -7.25 1.22
C VAL A 138 4.83 -8.59 1.33
N GLY A 139 4.87 -9.37 0.24
CA GLY A 139 5.58 -10.65 0.20
C GLY A 139 7.08 -10.50 0.46
N ALA A 140 7.70 -9.47 -0.10
CA ALA A 140 9.09 -9.13 0.07
C ALA A 140 9.50 -8.88 1.53
N LEU A 141 8.63 -8.26 2.30
CA LEU A 141 8.90 -7.87 3.69
C LEU A 141 8.46 -8.93 4.71
N ALA A 142 7.53 -9.80 4.36
CA ALA A 142 6.95 -10.77 5.29
C ALA A 142 8.00 -11.78 5.78
N TYR A 143 8.80 -12.35 4.87
CA TYR A 143 9.79 -13.36 5.21
C TYR A 143 10.95 -12.82 6.05
N PRO A 144 11.64 -11.69 5.71
CA PRO A 144 12.63 -11.08 6.59
C PRO A 144 12.09 -10.73 7.97
N MET A 145 10.85 -10.25 8.04
CA MET A 145 10.23 -9.91 9.32
C MET A 145 10.01 -11.14 10.19
N PHE A 146 9.54 -12.25 9.61
CA PHE A 146 9.44 -13.53 10.30
C PHE A 146 10.80 -14.00 10.81
N LEU A 147 11.84 -13.93 9.97
CA LEU A 147 13.19 -14.30 10.35
C LEU A 147 13.74 -13.42 11.49
N MET A 148 13.50 -12.12 11.47
CA MET A 148 13.89 -11.22 12.55
C MET A 148 13.20 -11.56 13.88
N VAL A 149 11.93 -11.93 13.86
CA VAL A 149 11.22 -12.42 15.04
C VAL A 149 11.87 -13.69 15.56
N MET A 150 12.23 -14.63 14.68
CA MET A 150 12.95 -15.87 15.07
C MET A 150 14.31 -15.56 15.71
N VAL A 151 15.07 -14.60 15.18
CA VAL A 151 16.34 -14.15 15.78
C VAL A 151 16.13 -13.64 17.21
N VAL A 152 15.14 -12.79 17.42
CA VAL A 152 14.83 -12.27 18.78
C VAL A 152 14.47 -13.39 19.73
N LEU A 153 13.68 -14.38 19.28
CA LEU A 153 13.33 -15.55 20.09
C LEU A 153 14.56 -16.42 20.44
N ILE A 154 15.46 -16.64 19.47
CA ILE A 154 16.71 -17.38 19.69
C ILE A 154 17.60 -16.64 20.70
N ILE A 155 17.80 -15.34 20.51
CA ILE A 155 18.59 -14.51 21.43
C ILE A 155 18.01 -14.57 22.84
N TYR A 156 16.68 -14.51 22.97
CA TYR A 156 16.01 -14.64 24.25
C TYR A 156 16.20 -16.02 24.86
N ALA A 157 15.99 -17.08 24.10
CA ALA A 157 16.14 -18.47 24.58
C ALA A 157 17.57 -18.75 25.06
N VAL A 158 18.55 -18.34 24.26
CA VAL A 158 19.98 -18.50 24.62
C VAL A 158 20.33 -17.66 25.85
N GLY A 159 19.96 -16.39 25.87
CA GLY A 159 20.31 -15.46 26.95
C GLY A 159 19.60 -15.74 28.27
N ALA A 160 18.33 -16.16 28.23
CA ALA A 160 17.54 -16.37 29.45
C ALA A 160 17.61 -17.79 30.00
N TYR A 161 17.79 -18.80 29.14
CA TYR A 161 17.68 -20.22 29.59
C TYR A 161 18.94 -21.05 29.37
N MET A 162 19.75 -20.78 28.32
CA MET A 162 20.90 -21.62 27.96
C MET A 162 22.18 -21.18 28.69
N VAL A 163 22.48 -19.89 28.69
CA VAL A 163 23.74 -19.35 29.26
C VAL A 163 23.75 -19.31 30.81
N PRO A 164 22.67 -18.92 31.52
CA PRO A 164 22.69 -18.79 32.95
C PRO A 164 23.13 -20.06 33.72
N PRO A 165 22.60 -21.27 33.42
CA PRO A 165 23.03 -22.47 34.12
C PRO A 165 24.53 -22.77 33.93
N MET A 166 25.11 -22.39 32.77
CA MET A 166 26.55 -22.57 32.53
C MET A 166 27.40 -21.60 33.38
N VAL A 167 26.93 -20.38 33.57
CA VAL A 167 27.60 -19.37 34.43
C VAL A 167 27.48 -19.76 35.88
N ASP A 168 26.31 -20.21 36.31
CA ASP A 168 26.02 -20.59 37.70
C ASP A 168 26.82 -21.87 38.12
N ALA A 169 27.19 -22.74 37.19
CA ALA A 169 28.00 -23.94 37.43
C ALA A 169 29.46 -23.64 37.82
N VAL A 170 30.00 -22.47 37.40
CA VAL A 170 31.39 -22.05 37.64
C VAL A 170 31.43 -20.55 38.02
N PRO A 171 30.97 -20.16 39.20
CA PRO A 171 30.79 -18.76 39.61
C PRO A 171 32.06 -17.91 39.56
N ASP A 172 33.22 -18.51 39.90
CA ASP A 172 34.50 -17.82 40.00
C ASP A 172 35.27 -17.74 38.68
N LEU A 173 34.71 -18.29 37.59
CA LEU A 173 35.38 -18.33 36.30
C LEU A 173 35.29 -16.98 35.58
N VAL A 174 36.44 -16.41 35.21
CA VAL A 174 36.53 -15.21 34.40
C VAL A 174 36.42 -15.56 32.92
N TRP A 175 35.24 -15.38 32.38
CA TRP A 175 34.94 -15.66 30.94
C TRP A 175 35.74 -14.75 29.99
N ARG A 176 36.34 -15.34 28.92
CA ARG A 176 37.18 -14.64 27.96
C ARG A 176 36.65 -14.83 26.54
N GLY A 177 37.05 -13.94 25.61
CA GLY A 177 36.74 -14.04 24.18
C GLY A 177 35.24 -14.11 23.90
N GLN A 178 34.82 -15.07 23.05
CA GLN A 178 33.42 -15.24 22.66
C GLN A 178 32.51 -15.65 23.81
N ALA A 179 32.99 -16.43 24.78
CA ALA A 179 32.24 -16.77 25.98
C ALA A 179 31.83 -15.51 26.76
N ARG A 180 32.74 -14.53 26.94
CA ARG A 180 32.47 -13.25 27.59
C ARG A 180 31.36 -12.48 26.90
N THR A 181 31.37 -12.42 25.55
CA THR A 181 30.35 -11.68 24.79
C THR A 181 28.97 -12.33 24.92
N LEU A 182 28.91 -13.67 24.99
CA LEU A 182 27.67 -14.41 25.15
C LEU A 182 27.10 -14.24 26.57
N VAL A 183 27.95 -14.25 27.60
CA VAL A 183 27.56 -13.94 29.00
C VAL A 183 27.07 -12.50 29.13
N ALA A 184 27.75 -11.53 28.49
CA ALA A 184 27.31 -10.14 28.48
C ALA A 184 25.93 -9.99 27.83
N LEU A 185 25.68 -10.68 26.69
CA LEU A 185 24.37 -10.73 26.07
C LEU A 185 23.32 -11.33 27.01
N SER A 186 23.61 -12.45 27.66
CA SER A 186 22.71 -13.11 28.61
C SER A 186 22.31 -12.17 29.74
N ASN A 187 23.28 -11.51 30.36
CA ASN A 187 23.03 -10.55 31.43
C ASN A 187 22.15 -9.38 30.93
N TRP A 188 22.41 -8.87 29.72
CA TRP A 188 21.59 -7.81 29.14
C TRP A 188 20.15 -8.28 28.86
N VAL A 189 19.97 -9.49 28.29
CA VAL A 189 18.66 -10.07 28.00
C VAL A 189 17.84 -10.27 29.28
N ARG A 190 18.46 -10.78 30.36
CA ARG A 190 17.77 -11.01 31.65
C ARG A 190 17.27 -9.71 32.27
N HIS A 191 18.04 -8.63 32.19
CA HIS A 191 17.66 -7.34 32.79
C HIS A 191 16.77 -6.51 31.86
N ASN A 192 16.84 -6.73 30.55
CA ASN A 192 16.18 -5.89 29.54
C ASN A 192 15.30 -6.70 28.56
N SER A 193 14.67 -7.78 29.02
CA SER A 193 13.82 -8.62 28.14
C SER A 193 12.70 -7.82 27.45
N LEU A 194 12.06 -6.90 28.17
CA LEU A 194 11.03 -6.03 27.59
C LEU A 194 11.58 -5.18 26.44
N THR A 195 12.79 -4.63 26.62
CA THR A 195 13.45 -3.82 25.56
C THR A 195 13.77 -4.67 24.34
N LEU A 196 14.23 -5.92 24.53
CA LEU A 196 14.51 -6.85 23.43
C LEU A 196 13.26 -7.07 22.55
N PHE A 197 12.11 -7.35 23.16
CA PHE A 197 10.86 -7.56 22.44
C PHE A 197 10.25 -6.26 21.88
N ALA A 198 10.56 -5.11 22.47
CA ALA A 198 10.06 -3.81 22.03
C ALA A 198 10.83 -3.26 20.81
N ILE A 199 12.09 -3.65 20.58
CA ILE A 199 12.94 -3.12 19.51
C ILE A 199 12.28 -3.30 18.13
N LEU A 200 11.82 -4.50 17.77
CA LEU A 200 11.23 -4.76 16.45
C LEU A 200 9.93 -3.98 16.20
N PRO A 201 8.94 -3.99 17.11
CA PRO A 201 7.75 -3.16 16.97
C PRO A 201 8.06 -1.66 16.86
N ILE A 202 9.02 -1.16 17.63
CA ILE A 202 9.43 0.25 17.59
C ILE A 202 10.06 0.60 16.25
N ILE A 203 10.98 -0.21 15.75
CA ILE A 203 11.60 -0.01 14.43
C ILE A 203 10.52 -0.03 13.34
N PHE A 204 9.63 -1.01 13.35
CA PHE A 204 8.52 -1.11 12.40
C PHE A 204 7.61 0.12 12.46
N PHE A 205 7.28 0.58 13.66
CA PHE A 205 6.48 1.78 13.86
C PHE A 205 7.17 3.03 13.30
N ILE A 206 8.47 3.22 13.61
CA ILE A 206 9.27 4.35 13.10
C ILE A 206 9.29 4.33 11.57
N ILE A 207 9.58 3.18 10.94
CA ILE A 207 9.61 3.05 9.48
C ILE A 207 8.23 3.37 8.90
N SER A 208 7.17 2.72 9.39
CA SER A 208 5.80 2.92 8.89
C SER A 208 5.31 4.36 9.05
N PHE A 209 5.70 5.02 10.14
CA PHE A 209 5.34 6.41 10.41
C PHE A 209 6.10 7.39 9.55
N THR A 210 7.41 7.15 9.34
CA THR A 210 8.28 8.05 8.57
C THR A 210 8.03 7.95 7.06
N MET A 211 7.67 6.77 6.53
CA MET A 211 7.47 6.55 5.10
C MET A 211 6.57 7.61 4.43
N PRO A 212 5.33 7.86 4.88
CA PRO A 212 4.44 8.83 4.25
C PRO A 212 4.66 10.27 4.71
N ARG A 213 5.34 10.51 5.84
CA ARG A 213 5.44 11.83 6.47
C ARG A 213 6.76 12.53 6.25
N TRP A 214 7.85 11.76 6.17
CA TRP A 214 9.18 12.33 6.00
C TRP A 214 9.36 12.93 4.60
N LYS A 215 9.72 14.22 4.55
CA LYS A 215 9.89 15.03 3.33
C LYS A 215 11.24 15.76 3.35
N GLY A 216 11.63 16.34 2.21
CA GLY A 216 12.84 17.16 2.08
C GLY A 216 14.05 16.43 1.50
N ARG A 217 15.15 17.15 1.28
CA ARG A 217 16.36 16.66 0.58
C ARG A 217 17.07 15.49 1.28
N MET A 218 17.02 15.41 2.61
CA MET A 218 17.59 14.26 3.34
C MET A 218 16.85 12.96 2.98
N ARG A 219 15.53 13.03 2.81
CA ARG A 219 14.71 11.88 2.43
C ARG A 219 15.12 11.31 1.07
N THR A 220 15.54 12.14 0.11
CA THR A 220 15.98 11.70 -1.21
C THR A 220 17.19 10.75 -1.14
N LYS A 221 18.09 10.94 -0.16
CA LYS A 221 19.22 10.01 0.06
C LYS A 221 18.72 8.64 0.57
N PHE A 222 17.76 8.64 1.48
CA PHE A 222 17.16 7.40 2.01
C PHE A 222 16.24 6.71 1.00
N ASP A 223 15.71 7.41 0.01
CA ASP A 223 14.93 6.83 -1.09
C ASP A 223 15.73 5.85 -1.97
N ARG A 224 17.04 5.71 -1.74
CA ARG A 224 17.91 4.73 -2.42
C ARG A 224 18.03 3.42 -1.67
N ILE A 225 17.59 3.35 -0.41
CA ILE A 225 17.77 2.20 0.50
C ILE A 225 16.43 1.57 0.84
N PRO A 226 16.30 0.22 0.81
CA PRO A 226 15.11 -0.46 1.33
C PRO A 226 14.91 -0.17 2.84
N PRO A 227 13.68 -0.02 3.30
CA PRO A 227 12.40 -0.14 2.60
C PRO A 227 11.88 1.17 1.97
N TRP A 228 12.58 2.30 2.14
CA TRP A 228 12.13 3.61 1.65
C TRP A 228 12.10 3.71 0.12
N ASN A 229 13.01 3.03 -0.59
CA ASN A 229 13.00 3.01 -2.04
C ASN A 229 11.75 2.27 -2.59
N MET A 230 11.31 1.18 -1.93
CA MET A 230 10.09 0.48 -2.32
C MET A 230 8.85 1.37 -2.17
N TYR A 231 8.82 2.18 -1.10
CA TYR A 231 7.76 3.17 -0.92
C TYR A 231 7.79 4.26 -2.00
N ARG A 232 8.98 4.76 -2.38
CA ARG A 232 9.15 5.73 -3.48
C ARG A 232 8.59 5.17 -4.78
N ILE A 233 8.98 3.94 -5.15
CA ILE A 233 8.53 3.28 -6.37
C ILE A 233 7.00 3.10 -6.33
N PHE A 234 6.46 2.57 -5.23
CA PHE A 234 5.02 2.37 -5.06
C PHE A 234 4.21 3.65 -5.22
N VAL A 235 4.63 4.72 -4.56
CA VAL A 235 3.96 6.03 -4.65
C VAL A 235 4.16 6.64 -6.03
N GLY A 236 5.34 6.51 -6.62
CA GLY A 236 5.65 7.01 -7.95
C GLY A 236 4.81 6.37 -9.04
N VAL A 237 4.74 5.03 -9.09
CA VAL A 237 3.91 4.30 -10.06
C VAL A 237 2.44 4.63 -9.86
N SER A 238 1.95 4.62 -8.62
CA SER A 238 0.55 4.95 -8.34
C SER A 238 0.19 6.37 -8.79
N TRP A 239 1.11 7.31 -8.58
CA TRP A 239 0.96 8.69 -9.04
C TRP A 239 0.99 8.79 -10.57
N LEU A 240 1.95 8.13 -11.23
CA LEU A 240 2.11 8.21 -12.69
C LEU A 240 0.92 7.58 -13.42
N LEU A 241 0.43 6.41 -12.96
CA LEU A 241 -0.79 5.79 -13.48
C LEU A 241 -2.01 6.71 -13.32
N SER A 242 -2.14 7.35 -12.15
CA SER A 242 -3.24 8.28 -11.88
C SER A 242 -3.16 9.52 -12.76
N LEU A 243 -1.94 10.05 -12.96
CA LEU A 243 -1.70 11.18 -13.84
C LEU A 243 -2.02 10.82 -15.30
N ALA A 244 -1.52 9.67 -15.76
CA ALA A 244 -1.77 9.18 -17.11
C ALA A 244 -3.27 9.00 -17.39
N ALA A 245 -4.00 8.43 -16.44
CA ALA A 245 -5.45 8.26 -16.54
C ALA A 245 -6.20 9.60 -16.67
N LEU A 246 -5.83 10.61 -15.87
CA LEU A 246 -6.43 11.94 -15.93
C LEU A 246 -6.09 12.67 -17.24
N VAL A 247 -4.84 12.60 -17.69
CA VAL A 247 -4.37 13.25 -18.92
C VAL A 247 -5.00 12.57 -20.15
N ASN A 248 -5.08 11.24 -20.15
CA ASN A 248 -5.75 10.48 -21.22
C ASN A 248 -7.26 10.78 -21.30
N ALA A 249 -7.88 11.13 -20.17
CA ALA A 249 -9.27 11.62 -20.13
C ALA A 249 -9.41 13.12 -20.51
N GLY A 250 -8.36 13.74 -21.07
CA GLY A 250 -8.38 15.12 -21.56
C GLY A 250 -8.12 16.18 -20.49
N THR A 251 -7.71 15.81 -19.29
CA THR A 251 -7.37 16.78 -18.24
C THR A 251 -5.97 17.36 -18.49
N PRO A 252 -5.79 18.68 -18.56
CA PRO A 252 -4.46 19.30 -18.69
C PRO A 252 -3.53 18.90 -17.53
N VAL A 253 -2.25 18.66 -17.81
CA VAL A 253 -1.24 18.19 -16.84
C VAL A 253 -1.23 19.02 -15.56
N SER A 254 -1.21 20.36 -15.69
CA SER A 254 -1.22 21.25 -14.52
C SER A 254 -2.47 21.11 -13.64
N LYS A 255 -3.65 20.84 -14.27
CA LYS A 255 -4.89 20.58 -13.55
C LYS A 255 -4.87 19.20 -12.89
N ALA A 256 -4.41 18.18 -13.60
CA ALA A 256 -4.27 16.82 -13.07
C ALA A 256 -3.34 16.77 -11.85
N LEU A 257 -2.18 17.44 -11.92
CA LEU A 257 -1.27 17.57 -10.78
C LEU A 257 -1.92 18.26 -9.56
N ARG A 258 -2.70 19.34 -9.80
CA ARG A 258 -3.46 20.01 -8.71
C ARG A 258 -4.52 19.10 -8.09
N MET A 259 -5.21 18.30 -8.91
CA MET A 259 -6.21 17.34 -8.41
C MET A 259 -5.54 16.26 -7.54
N LEU A 260 -4.45 15.66 -8.02
CA LEU A 260 -3.73 14.60 -7.31
C LEU A 260 -3.09 15.10 -5.99
N ARG A 261 -2.81 16.40 -5.87
CA ARG A 261 -2.29 17.01 -4.63
C ARG A 261 -3.24 16.84 -3.44
N GLY A 262 -4.56 16.87 -3.66
CA GLY A 262 -5.57 16.97 -2.61
C GLY A 262 -5.61 15.80 -1.64
N ASP A 263 -5.24 14.58 -2.07
CA ASP A 263 -5.24 13.35 -1.25
C ASP A 263 -3.82 12.78 -1.06
N SER A 264 -2.80 13.59 -1.35
CA SER A 264 -1.42 13.13 -1.32
C SER A 264 -0.87 13.07 0.10
N SER A 265 -0.08 12.01 0.38
CA SER A 265 0.74 11.97 1.60
C SER A 265 1.67 13.18 1.65
N PRO A 266 2.12 13.64 2.83
CA PRO A 266 3.09 14.72 2.94
C PRO A 266 4.37 14.50 2.11
N TYR A 267 4.77 13.24 1.93
CA TYR A 267 5.87 12.83 1.07
C TYR A 267 5.61 13.18 -0.40
N LEU A 268 4.45 12.78 -0.95
CA LEU A 268 4.08 13.04 -2.34
C LEU A 268 3.72 14.51 -2.55
N LEU A 269 2.97 15.09 -1.61
CA LEU A 269 2.57 16.51 -1.65
C LEU A 269 3.77 17.43 -1.87
N TYR A 270 4.84 17.25 -1.07
CA TYR A 270 6.06 18.04 -1.19
C TYR A 270 6.69 17.99 -2.58
N ARG A 271 6.64 16.83 -3.24
CA ARG A 271 7.17 16.62 -4.60
C ARG A 271 6.29 17.25 -5.67
N LEU A 272 4.98 17.07 -5.54
CA LEU A 272 4.01 17.64 -6.48
C LEU A 272 3.99 19.18 -6.42
N GLU A 273 4.09 19.77 -5.24
CA GLU A 273 4.16 21.23 -5.07
C GLU A 273 5.40 21.83 -5.76
N ARG A 274 6.54 21.14 -5.64
CA ARG A 274 7.77 21.55 -6.33
C ARG A 274 7.64 21.44 -7.86
N ALA A 275 7.13 20.32 -8.36
CA ALA A 275 6.89 20.14 -9.79
C ALA A 275 5.88 21.17 -10.35
N LEU A 276 4.80 21.45 -9.60
CA LEU A 276 3.79 22.43 -10.01
C LEU A 276 4.35 23.85 -10.19
N ILE A 277 5.35 24.25 -9.42
CA ILE A 277 6.01 25.56 -9.59
C ILE A 277 6.59 25.66 -11.01
N HIS A 278 7.34 24.64 -11.44
CA HIS A 278 7.98 24.60 -12.75
C HIS A 278 6.98 24.45 -13.89
N VAL A 279 5.96 23.58 -13.73
CA VAL A 279 4.88 23.44 -14.72
C VAL A 279 4.09 24.75 -14.90
N ASN A 280 3.84 25.49 -13.80
CA ASN A 280 3.17 26.79 -13.90
C ASN A 280 4.05 27.88 -14.53
N ASN A 281 5.37 27.70 -14.53
CA ASN A 281 6.31 28.58 -15.25
C ASN A 281 6.43 28.24 -16.74
N GLY A 282 5.70 27.23 -17.22
CA GLY A 282 5.67 26.85 -18.64
C GLY A 282 6.56 25.66 -19.01
N GLU A 283 7.28 25.08 -18.04
CA GLU A 283 8.09 23.89 -18.27
C GLU A 283 7.19 22.67 -18.55
N ASN A 284 7.63 21.78 -19.44
CA ASN A 284 6.97 20.49 -19.62
C ASN A 284 7.11 19.61 -18.36
N LEU A 285 6.34 18.52 -18.30
CA LEU A 285 6.31 17.67 -17.10
C LEU A 285 7.66 17.06 -16.74
N GLY A 286 8.42 16.58 -17.73
CA GLY A 286 9.73 15.98 -17.54
C GLY A 286 10.75 16.98 -17.01
N ASP A 287 10.84 18.15 -17.62
CA ASP A 287 11.73 19.23 -17.19
C ASP A 287 11.34 19.77 -15.82
N ALA A 288 10.04 19.92 -15.57
CA ALA A 288 9.53 20.35 -14.27
C ALA A 288 9.96 19.39 -13.14
N LEU A 289 9.89 18.08 -13.37
CA LEU A 289 10.33 17.07 -12.40
C LEU A 289 11.86 17.08 -12.24
N TYR A 290 12.60 17.20 -13.33
CA TYR A 290 14.06 17.28 -13.32
C TYR A 290 14.56 18.47 -12.48
N LEU A 291 13.99 19.65 -12.68
CA LEU A 291 14.35 20.89 -11.98
C LEU A 291 14.02 20.85 -10.47
N THR A 292 13.19 19.92 -10.01
CA THR A 292 12.96 19.73 -8.56
C THR A 292 14.19 19.19 -7.83
N GLU A 293 15.10 18.50 -8.51
CA GLU A 293 16.26 17.76 -7.93
C GLU A 293 15.85 16.69 -6.90
N LEU A 294 14.60 16.19 -6.93
CA LEU A 294 14.07 15.23 -5.96
C LEU A 294 14.12 13.77 -6.43
N GLU A 295 14.60 13.53 -7.68
CA GLU A 295 14.68 12.20 -8.30
C GLU A 295 13.36 11.41 -8.19
N PHE A 296 12.22 12.07 -8.35
CA PHE A 296 10.90 11.48 -8.23
C PHE A 296 10.12 11.61 -9.54
N PRO A 297 9.50 10.55 -10.01
CA PRO A 297 9.32 9.24 -9.37
C PRO A 297 10.58 8.36 -9.44
N ASP A 298 11.34 8.43 -10.52
CA ASP A 298 12.65 7.82 -10.73
C ASP A 298 13.45 8.63 -11.78
N LYS A 299 14.78 8.49 -11.82
CA LYS A 299 15.63 9.22 -12.79
C LYS A 299 15.36 8.81 -14.23
N GLU A 300 15.19 7.51 -14.49
CA GLU A 300 14.92 6.99 -15.82
C GLU A 300 13.57 7.51 -16.32
N VAL A 301 12.54 7.40 -15.49
CA VAL A 301 11.19 7.91 -15.80
C VAL A 301 11.17 9.41 -16.04
N ILE A 302 11.97 10.20 -15.32
CA ILE A 302 12.10 11.63 -15.58
C ILE A 302 12.71 11.88 -16.96
N GLY A 303 13.75 11.12 -17.33
CA GLY A 303 14.36 11.21 -18.67
C GLY A 303 13.38 10.85 -19.79
N ASP A 304 12.61 9.78 -19.62
CA ASP A 304 11.58 9.37 -20.57
C ASP A 304 10.47 10.42 -20.68
N LEU A 305 10.04 11.00 -19.56
CA LEU A 305 9.05 12.07 -19.54
C LEU A 305 9.54 13.34 -20.24
N GLN A 306 10.86 13.66 -20.20
CA GLN A 306 11.43 14.78 -20.94
C GLN A 306 11.28 14.55 -22.46
N ILE A 307 11.60 13.34 -22.92
CA ILE A 307 11.49 12.95 -24.33
C ILE A 307 10.01 12.91 -24.78
N TYR A 308 9.15 12.25 -23.99
CA TYR A 308 7.75 12.02 -24.37
C TYR A 308 6.89 13.29 -24.28
N ALA A 309 7.29 14.27 -23.47
CA ALA A 309 6.60 15.56 -23.39
C ALA A 309 6.68 16.38 -24.69
N GLU A 310 7.62 16.06 -25.58
CA GLU A 310 7.79 16.70 -26.89
C GLU A 310 6.97 16.03 -28.01
N LEU A 311 6.34 14.88 -27.73
CA LEU A 311 5.57 14.14 -28.71
C LEU A 311 4.14 14.70 -28.88
N ASP A 312 3.65 14.74 -30.12
CA ASP A 312 2.29 15.21 -30.44
C ASP A 312 1.20 14.43 -29.68
N ASN A 313 1.42 13.15 -29.38
CA ASN A 313 0.48 12.30 -28.65
C ASN A 313 0.95 11.98 -27.22
N PHE A 314 1.31 13.02 -26.49
CA PHE A 314 1.77 12.90 -25.10
C PHE A 314 0.84 12.08 -24.18
N PRO A 315 -0.51 12.20 -24.23
CA PRO A 315 -1.40 11.39 -23.40
C PRO A 315 -1.20 9.88 -23.57
N LEU A 316 -1.09 9.41 -24.83
CA LEU A 316 -0.86 8.00 -25.13
C LEU A 316 0.53 7.56 -24.69
N ALA A 317 1.56 8.35 -24.98
CA ALA A 317 2.94 8.08 -24.57
C ALA A 317 3.07 7.98 -23.03
N LEU A 318 2.42 8.90 -22.31
CA LEU A 318 2.38 8.88 -20.83
C LEU A 318 1.70 7.62 -20.29
N ASN A 319 0.62 7.17 -20.92
CA ASN A 319 -0.07 5.94 -20.52
C ASN A 319 0.79 4.70 -20.77
N THR A 320 1.47 4.64 -21.91
CA THR A 320 2.41 3.56 -22.24
C THR A 320 3.55 3.51 -21.22
N LEU A 321 4.22 4.64 -20.98
CA LEU A 321 5.29 4.75 -20.00
C LEU A 321 4.84 4.32 -18.59
N ALA A 322 3.65 4.75 -18.16
CA ALA A 322 3.14 4.39 -16.84
C ALA A 322 2.94 2.88 -16.67
N ASN A 323 2.53 2.18 -17.74
CA ASN A 323 2.34 0.74 -17.75
C ASN A 323 3.66 -0.02 -17.81
N GLU A 324 4.58 0.39 -18.68
CA GLU A 324 5.92 -0.19 -18.77
C GLU A 324 6.65 -0.06 -17.44
N TRP A 325 6.62 1.13 -16.86
CA TRP A 325 7.25 1.35 -15.57
C TRP A 325 6.58 0.59 -14.42
N LEU A 326 5.26 0.36 -14.47
CA LEU A 326 4.58 -0.52 -13.53
C LEU A 326 5.17 -1.94 -13.55
N GLU A 327 5.32 -2.52 -14.75
CA GLU A 327 5.83 -3.89 -14.91
C GLU A 327 7.30 -3.99 -14.51
N ASP A 328 8.13 -3.02 -14.89
CA ASP A 328 9.55 -2.96 -14.52
C ASP A 328 9.73 -2.76 -13.03
N SER A 329 8.91 -1.93 -12.42
CA SER A 329 8.91 -1.70 -10.97
C SER A 329 8.54 -2.94 -10.17
N ILE A 330 7.61 -3.76 -10.65
CA ILE A 330 7.28 -5.05 -10.02
C ILE A 330 8.51 -5.96 -10.02
N ARG A 331 9.18 -6.10 -11.17
CA ARG A 331 10.41 -6.90 -11.30
C ARG A 331 11.55 -6.39 -10.42
N ASP A 332 11.74 -5.07 -10.36
CA ASP A 332 12.76 -4.43 -9.52
C ASP A 332 12.52 -4.69 -8.02
N ILE A 333 11.25 -4.59 -7.59
CA ILE A 333 10.85 -4.90 -6.21
C ILE A 333 11.11 -6.37 -5.88
N GLU A 334 10.79 -7.30 -6.77
CA GLU A 334 11.02 -8.73 -6.58
C GLU A 334 12.52 -9.06 -6.46
N GLN A 335 13.36 -8.44 -7.29
CA GLN A 335 14.82 -8.61 -7.21
C GLN A 335 15.38 -8.05 -5.89
N LYS A 336 14.96 -6.86 -5.48
CA LYS A 336 15.38 -6.25 -4.21
C LYS A 336 14.88 -7.04 -3.01
N ALA A 337 13.70 -7.65 -3.12
CA ALA A 337 13.17 -8.58 -2.14
C ALA A 337 14.04 -9.81 -1.98
N ALA A 338 14.44 -10.42 -3.10
CA ALA A 338 15.34 -11.59 -3.09
C ALA A 338 16.69 -11.25 -2.44
N ALA A 339 17.28 -10.10 -2.75
CA ALA A 339 18.50 -9.61 -2.12
C ALA A 339 18.35 -9.38 -0.61
N LEU A 340 17.23 -8.80 -0.17
CA LEU A 340 16.93 -8.58 1.24
C LEU A 340 16.76 -9.90 1.98
N ASN A 341 16.09 -10.88 1.38
CA ASN A 341 15.93 -12.23 1.92
C ASN A 341 17.27 -12.94 2.08
N ALA A 342 18.13 -12.89 1.05
CA ALA A 342 19.48 -13.47 1.10
C ALA A 342 20.31 -12.84 2.22
N PHE A 343 20.28 -11.52 2.35
CA PHE A 343 20.95 -10.81 3.45
C PHE A 343 20.43 -11.23 4.82
N ALA A 344 19.10 -11.34 4.99
CA ALA A 344 18.50 -11.78 6.24
C ALA A 344 18.92 -13.21 6.62
N ILE A 345 18.97 -14.13 5.66
CA ILE A 345 19.44 -15.52 5.88
C ILE A 345 20.90 -15.53 6.31
N LEU A 346 21.77 -14.77 5.64
CA LEU A 346 23.19 -14.67 5.99
C LEU A 346 23.38 -14.09 7.40
N LEU A 347 22.61 -13.08 7.76
CA LEU A 347 22.63 -12.48 9.09
C LEU A 347 22.25 -13.51 10.17
N ILE A 348 21.20 -14.29 9.94
CA ILE A 348 20.79 -15.35 10.87
C ILE A 348 21.86 -16.43 10.99
N ALA A 349 22.41 -16.87 9.88
CA ALA A 349 23.48 -17.85 9.86
C ALA A 349 24.70 -17.36 10.68
N ALA A 350 25.07 -16.09 10.54
CA ALA A 350 26.14 -15.47 11.30
C ALA A 350 25.82 -15.42 12.83
N ILE A 351 24.58 -15.07 13.21
CA ILE A 351 24.14 -15.03 14.60
C ILE A 351 24.16 -16.44 15.20
N VAL A 352 23.63 -17.43 14.49
CA VAL A 352 23.63 -18.83 14.96
C VAL A 352 25.07 -19.34 15.10
N ALA A 353 25.93 -19.09 14.11
CA ALA A 353 27.33 -19.47 14.17
C ALA A 353 28.04 -18.82 15.38
N TRP A 354 27.77 -17.54 15.63
CA TRP A 354 28.33 -16.83 16.80
C TRP A 354 27.83 -17.42 18.11
N VAL A 355 26.55 -17.77 18.26
CA VAL A 355 25.99 -18.42 19.44
C VAL A 355 26.64 -19.79 19.68
N VAL A 356 26.75 -20.61 18.62
CA VAL A 356 27.37 -21.93 18.68
C VAL A 356 28.84 -21.82 19.09
N ALA A 357 29.60 -20.94 18.46
CA ALA A 357 31.01 -20.71 18.79
C ALA A 357 31.19 -20.19 20.25
N GLY A 358 30.30 -19.30 20.70
CA GLY A 358 30.27 -18.82 22.07
C GLY A 358 29.98 -19.92 23.07
N THR A 359 29.05 -20.82 22.75
CA THR A 359 28.72 -21.98 23.60
C THR A 359 29.88 -22.98 23.72
N PHE A 360 30.54 -23.29 22.59
CA PHE A 360 31.74 -24.14 22.61
C PHE A 360 32.87 -23.48 23.43
N ALA A 361 33.10 -22.19 23.28
CA ALA A 361 34.09 -21.46 24.06
C ALA A 361 33.77 -21.46 25.57
N MET A 362 32.47 -21.43 25.94
CA MET A 362 32.06 -21.58 27.35
C MET A 362 32.35 -22.98 27.88
N GLN A 363 32.02 -24.04 27.13
CA GLN A 363 32.28 -25.42 27.53
C GLN A 363 33.77 -25.68 27.69
N ASP A 364 34.61 -25.24 26.76
CA ASP A 364 36.07 -25.39 26.86
C ASP A 364 36.65 -24.70 28.08
N GLN A 365 36.21 -23.47 28.36
CA GLN A 365 36.67 -22.74 29.57
C GLN A 365 36.15 -23.37 30.87
N MET A 366 34.95 -23.96 30.90
CA MET A 366 34.43 -24.69 32.04
C MET A 366 35.31 -25.93 32.36
N VAL A 367 35.64 -26.72 31.33
CA VAL A 367 36.49 -27.91 31.49
C VAL A 367 37.89 -27.51 31.96
N SER A 368 38.47 -26.46 31.36
CA SER A 368 39.81 -25.94 31.77
C SER A 368 39.84 -25.28 33.15
N GLY A 369 38.71 -24.79 33.65
CA GLY A 369 38.63 -24.15 34.98
C GLY A 369 38.28 -25.11 36.11
N MET A 370 37.84 -26.33 35.80
CA MET A 370 37.56 -27.38 36.75
C MET A 370 38.74 -28.37 36.97
N GLY A 371 39.80 -28.34 36.15
CA GLY A 371 41.03 -29.11 36.24
C GLY A 371 42.15 -28.26 36.83
#